data_107da2d95f8a5ee545877deebe4de08c
#
_entry.id   107da2d95f8a5ee545877deebe4de08c
#
_cell.length_a   1.000
_cell.length_b   1.000
_cell.length_c   1.000
_cell.angle_alpha   90.00
_cell.angle_beta   90.00
_cell.angle_gamma   90.00
#
_symmetry.space_group_name_H-M   'P 1'
#
loop_
_entity.id
_entity.type
_entity.pdbx_description
1 polymer ?
#
loop_
_entity_poly.entity_id
_entity_poly.type
_entity_poly.pdbx_seq_one_letter_code
_entity_poly.pdbx_strand_id
1 'polypeptide(L)'
;MIKVCLADNQPVVHFGVKSYFKDHAEISVVGHVGNYNMILDMLKIKPVDILVLDLELEGLTSINLVKYILKEFPSTKIIIFSNLSENIYAPNSLKAGVSAYLHKTSKL
;
A
#
# COMPACT_ATOMS: atom_id res chain seq x y z
N MET A 1 -2.82 -0.51 -18.14
CA MET A 1 -3.45 0.13 -16.97
C MET A 1 -2.73 -0.30 -15.70
N ILE A 2 -2.40 0.65 -14.85
CA ILE A 2 -1.75 0.38 -13.57
C ILE A 2 -2.83 0.05 -12.54
N LYS A 3 -2.74 -1.13 -11.94
CA LYS A 3 -3.73 -1.62 -10.97
C LYS A 3 -3.22 -1.40 -9.56
N VAL A 4 -3.97 -0.62 -8.77
CA VAL A 4 -3.61 -0.21 -7.41
C VAL A 4 -4.59 -0.82 -6.42
N CYS A 5 -4.05 -1.43 -5.37
CA CYS A 5 -4.82 -1.89 -4.21
C CYS A 5 -4.45 -1.03 -3.01
N LEU A 6 -5.46 -0.60 -2.26
CA LEU A 6 -5.27 0.17 -1.04
C LEU A 6 -5.46 -0.73 0.17
N ALA A 7 -4.44 -0.80 1.02
CA ALA A 7 -4.50 -1.51 2.30
C ALA A 7 -4.48 -0.47 3.42
N ASP A 8 -5.65 -0.04 3.84
CA ASP A 8 -5.84 1.03 4.81
C ASP A 8 -7.21 0.85 5.46
N ASN A 9 -7.28 1.00 6.78
CA ASN A 9 -8.53 0.85 7.50
C ASN A 9 -9.32 2.15 7.69
N GLN A 10 -8.85 3.25 7.07
CA GLN A 10 -9.51 4.55 7.13
C GLN A 10 -10.31 4.79 5.84
N PRO A 11 -11.65 4.74 5.88
CA PRO A 11 -12.47 4.92 4.66
C PRO A 11 -12.21 6.24 3.94
N VAL A 12 -11.87 7.30 4.68
CA VAL A 12 -11.60 8.61 4.08
C VAL A 12 -10.35 8.57 3.19
N VAL A 13 -9.34 7.76 3.54
CA VAL A 13 -8.14 7.60 2.72
C VAL A 13 -8.49 6.90 1.41
N HIS A 14 -9.28 5.83 1.48
CA HIS A 14 -9.74 5.12 0.29
C HIS A 14 -10.51 6.06 -0.63
N PHE A 15 -11.47 6.80 -0.08
CA PHE A 15 -12.28 7.73 -0.84
C PHE A 15 -11.42 8.82 -1.49
N GLY A 16 -10.48 9.40 -0.74
CA GLY A 16 -9.61 10.45 -1.22
C GLY A 16 -8.70 10.00 -2.36
N VAL A 17 -8.05 8.84 -2.21
CA VAL A 17 -7.16 8.30 -3.23
C VAL A 17 -7.94 7.94 -4.50
N LYS A 18 -9.09 7.31 -4.34
CA LYS A 18 -9.92 6.95 -5.48
C LYS A 18 -10.41 8.18 -6.22
N SER A 19 -10.82 9.23 -5.49
CA SER A 19 -11.26 10.49 -6.09
C SER A 19 -10.11 11.18 -6.82
N TYR A 20 -8.91 11.17 -6.24
CA TYR A 20 -7.74 11.78 -6.86
C TYR A 20 -7.43 11.16 -8.22
N PHE A 21 -7.52 9.84 -8.33
CA PHE A 21 -7.15 9.11 -9.54
C PHE A 21 -8.29 8.89 -10.53
N LYS A 22 -9.51 9.32 -10.22
CA LYS A 22 -10.65 9.03 -11.10
C LYS A 22 -10.50 9.59 -12.52
N ASP A 23 -9.76 10.68 -12.69
CA ASP A 23 -9.53 11.32 -14.00
C ASP A 23 -8.21 10.86 -14.66
N HIS A 24 -7.52 9.89 -14.04
CA HIS A 24 -6.29 9.32 -14.57
C HIS A 24 -6.60 7.94 -15.16
N ALA A 25 -6.90 7.91 -16.46
CA ALA A 25 -7.36 6.70 -17.13
C ALA A 25 -6.36 5.53 -17.08
N GLU A 26 -5.08 5.82 -16.91
CA GLU A 26 -4.01 4.82 -16.83
C GLU A 26 -3.92 4.15 -15.46
N ILE A 27 -4.63 4.63 -14.46
CA ILE A 27 -4.59 4.11 -13.09
C ILE A 27 -5.99 3.63 -12.69
N SER A 28 -6.06 2.42 -12.14
CA SER A 28 -7.31 1.85 -11.64
C SER A 28 -7.13 1.37 -10.21
N VAL A 29 -7.96 1.85 -9.30
CA VAL A 29 -8.02 1.36 -7.93
C VAL A 29 -8.90 0.10 -7.93
N VAL A 30 -8.27 -1.07 -7.89
CA VAL A 30 -8.97 -2.35 -8.08
C VAL A 30 -9.44 -2.98 -6.78
N GLY A 31 -9.02 -2.46 -5.64
CA GLY A 31 -9.45 -3.00 -4.36
C GLY A 31 -9.08 -2.11 -3.20
N HIS A 32 -9.79 -2.30 -2.10
CA HIS A 32 -9.55 -1.68 -0.81
C HIS A 32 -9.72 -2.74 0.26
N VAL A 33 -8.68 -2.96 1.04
CA VAL A 33 -8.68 -4.01 2.07
C VAL A 33 -8.29 -3.41 3.41
N GLY A 34 -8.87 -3.95 4.47
CA GLY A 34 -8.71 -3.43 5.83
C GLY A 34 -7.89 -4.30 6.76
N ASN A 35 -7.38 -5.43 6.29
CA ASN A 35 -6.55 -6.30 7.12
C ASN A 35 -5.58 -7.13 6.27
N TYR A 36 -4.62 -7.79 6.94
CA TYR A 36 -3.54 -8.52 6.25
C TYR A 36 -4.04 -9.73 5.47
N ASN A 37 -5.00 -10.47 6.02
CA ASN A 37 -5.53 -11.63 5.32
C ASN A 37 -6.19 -11.23 4.01
N MET A 38 -6.90 -10.10 4.00
CA MET A 38 -7.52 -9.57 2.78
C MET A 38 -6.47 -9.14 1.76
N ILE A 39 -5.33 -8.60 2.21
CA ILE A 39 -4.22 -8.27 1.29
C ILE A 39 -3.78 -9.54 0.56
N LEU A 40 -3.46 -10.58 1.31
CA LEU A 40 -2.95 -11.83 0.74
C LEU A 40 -3.97 -12.47 -0.20
N ASP A 41 -5.25 -12.49 0.20
CA ASP A 41 -6.31 -13.02 -0.65
C ASP A 41 -6.44 -12.23 -1.95
N MET A 42 -6.40 -10.90 -1.86
CA MET A 42 -6.49 -10.04 -3.04
C MET A 42 -5.33 -10.28 -4.01
N LEU A 43 -4.11 -10.35 -3.48
CA LEU A 43 -2.92 -10.54 -4.30
C LEU A 43 -2.90 -11.91 -4.99
N LYS A 44 -3.53 -12.92 -4.40
CA LYS A 44 -3.65 -14.26 -5.00
C LYS A 44 -4.67 -14.30 -6.13
N ILE A 45 -5.71 -13.48 -6.05
CA ILE A 45 -6.85 -13.53 -6.98
C ILE A 45 -6.67 -12.58 -8.15
N LYS A 46 -6.15 -11.39 -7.91
CA LYS A 46 -6.04 -10.32 -8.91
C LYS A 46 -4.61 -9.87 -9.10
N PRO A 47 -4.19 -9.58 -10.34
CA PRO A 47 -2.90 -8.92 -10.53
C PRO A 47 -2.97 -7.50 -9.99
N VAL A 48 -2.02 -7.15 -9.13
CA VAL A 48 -1.89 -5.82 -8.52
C VAL A 48 -0.49 -5.31 -8.83
N ASP A 49 -0.41 -4.14 -9.44
CA ASP A 49 0.88 -3.53 -9.76
C ASP A 49 1.47 -2.78 -8.58
N ILE A 50 0.62 -2.08 -7.83
CA ILE A 50 1.04 -1.28 -6.68
C ILE A 50 0.11 -1.54 -5.51
N LEU A 51 0.70 -1.91 -4.38
CA LEU A 51 0.02 -1.99 -3.10
C LEU A 51 0.38 -0.76 -2.29
N VAL A 52 -0.61 0.08 -1.99
CA VAL A 52 -0.44 1.22 -1.09
C VAL A 52 -0.81 0.74 0.31
N LEU A 53 0.18 0.66 1.18
CA LEU A 53 0.07 0.01 2.48
C LEU A 53 0.23 1.00 3.62
N ASP A 54 -0.76 1.02 4.52
CA ASP A 54 -0.64 1.71 5.80
C ASP A 54 0.06 0.79 6.80
N LEU A 55 1.15 1.27 7.40
CA LEU A 55 1.89 0.50 8.41
C LEU A 55 1.07 0.25 9.68
N GLU A 56 0.00 1.01 9.90
CA GLU A 56 -0.87 0.87 11.07
C GLU A 56 -2.16 0.12 10.76
N LEU A 57 -2.18 -0.69 9.71
CA LEU A 57 -3.40 -1.36 9.25
C LEU A 57 -4.08 -2.19 10.36
N GLU A 58 -3.30 -2.99 11.08
CA GLU A 58 -3.76 -3.82 12.20
C GLU A 58 -2.74 -3.71 13.36
N GLY A 59 -2.61 -2.52 13.93
CA GLY A 59 -1.48 -2.23 14.77
C GLY A 59 -0.28 -1.91 13.88
N LEU A 60 0.93 -2.16 14.35
CA LEU A 60 2.13 -1.87 13.56
C LEU A 60 2.46 -3.03 12.63
N THR A 61 2.53 -2.74 11.34
CA THR A 61 2.91 -3.73 10.34
C THR A 61 4.38 -4.15 10.51
N SER A 62 4.62 -5.45 10.58
CA SER A 62 5.98 -5.96 10.67
C SER A 62 6.69 -5.87 9.31
N ILE A 63 7.98 -5.59 9.36
CA ILE A 63 8.84 -5.63 8.18
C ILE A 63 8.86 -7.04 7.56
N ASN A 64 8.69 -8.07 8.37
CA ASN A 64 8.63 -9.45 7.88
C ASN A 64 7.45 -9.68 6.94
N LEU A 65 6.29 -9.06 7.22
CA LEU A 65 5.15 -9.15 6.31
C LEU A 65 5.45 -8.46 4.98
N VAL A 66 6.07 -7.28 5.03
CA VAL A 66 6.49 -6.56 3.82
C VAL A 66 7.41 -7.42 2.98
N LYS A 67 8.41 -8.03 3.60
CA LYS A 67 9.35 -8.93 2.91
C LYS A 67 8.65 -10.15 2.32
N TYR A 68 7.70 -10.71 3.05
CA TYR A 68 6.92 -11.86 2.58
C TYR A 68 6.13 -11.50 1.31
N ILE A 69 5.44 -10.36 1.33
CA ILE A 69 4.66 -9.91 0.16
C ILE A 69 5.57 -9.71 -1.05
N LEU A 70 6.70 -9.04 -0.86
CA LEU A 70 7.63 -8.77 -1.97
C LEU A 70 8.23 -10.05 -2.54
N LYS A 71 8.47 -11.05 -1.69
CA LYS A 71 9.01 -12.34 -2.12
C LYS A 71 7.97 -13.16 -2.89
N GLU A 72 6.76 -13.25 -2.35
CA GLU A 72 5.71 -14.10 -2.92
C GLU A 72 5.00 -13.45 -4.12
N PHE A 73 5.00 -12.12 -4.19
CA PHE A 73 4.35 -11.37 -5.25
C PHE A 73 5.34 -10.37 -5.87
N PRO A 74 6.39 -10.87 -6.56
CA PRO A 74 7.48 -10.00 -7.02
C PRO A 74 7.07 -8.97 -8.07
N SER A 75 5.93 -9.15 -8.73
CA SER A 75 5.41 -8.18 -9.69
C SER A 75 4.67 -7.02 -9.04
N THR A 76 4.41 -7.09 -7.74
CA THR A 76 3.72 -6.04 -7.00
C THR A 76 4.74 -5.16 -6.29
N LYS A 77 4.66 -3.85 -6.52
CA LYS A 77 5.46 -2.86 -5.79
C LYS A 77 4.68 -2.39 -4.58
N ILE A 78 5.39 -2.06 -3.50
CA ILE A 78 4.75 -1.54 -2.29
C ILE A 78 5.14 -0.08 -2.12
N ILE A 79 4.14 0.76 -1.89
CA ILE A 79 4.31 2.14 -1.45
C ILE A 79 3.71 2.23 -0.06
N ILE A 80 4.50 2.65 0.92
CA ILE A 80 3.99 2.90 2.26
C ILE A 80 3.33 4.28 2.28
N PHE A 81 2.12 4.35 2.84
CA PHE A 81 1.39 5.59 3.00
C PHE A 81 0.85 5.61 4.43
N SER A 82 1.48 6.38 5.31
CA SER A 82 1.28 6.25 6.75
C SER A 82 1.42 7.59 7.47
N ASN A 83 0.82 7.66 8.67
CA ASN A 83 1.02 8.78 9.61
C ASN A 83 2.27 8.60 10.48
N LEU A 84 2.94 7.43 10.40
CA LEU A 84 4.14 7.19 11.18
C LEU A 84 5.34 7.99 10.64
N SER A 85 6.23 8.37 11.55
CA SER A 85 7.37 9.22 11.22
C SER A 85 8.22 8.62 10.10
N GLU A 86 8.41 9.39 9.04
CA GLU A 86 9.25 9.02 7.91
C GLU A 86 10.70 8.80 8.36
N ASN A 87 11.22 9.65 9.24
CA ASN A 87 12.59 9.54 9.72
C ASN A 87 12.86 8.23 10.47
N ILE A 88 11.84 7.72 11.16
CA ILE A 88 11.98 6.50 11.97
C ILE A 88 11.72 5.26 11.12
N TYR A 89 10.69 5.28 10.28
CA TYR A 89 10.18 4.06 9.62
C TYR A 89 10.62 3.88 8.17
N ALA A 90 10.93 4.98 7.46
CA ALA A 90 11.30 4.88 6.06
C ALA A 90 12.60 4.11 5.82
N PRO A 91 13.68 4.30 6.60
CA PRO A 91 14.94 3.60 6.33
C PRO A 91 14.78 2.08 6.31
N ASN A 92 14.12 1.51 7.31
CA ASN A 92 13.91 0.05 7.38
C ASN A 92 12.95 -0.44 6.31
N SER A 93 11.90 0.33 5.98
CA SER A 93 10.95 -0.02 4.95
C SER A 93 11.63 -0.06 3.58
N LEU A 94 12.44 0.93 3.26
CA LEU A 94 13.17 0.99 1.99
C LEU A 94 14.20 -0.14 1.90
N LYS A 95 14.89 -0.46 2.99
CA LYS A 95 15.80 -1.61 3.04
C LYS A 95 15.07 -2.93 2.79
N ALA A 96 13.83 -3.05 3.26
CA ALA A 96 13.02 -4.23 3.04
C ALA A 96 12.57 -4.38 1.58
N GLY A 97 12.67 -3.32 0.79
CA GLY A 97 12.40 -3.36 -0.65
C GLY A 97 11.17 -2.60 -1.11
N VAL A 98 10.53 -1.79 -0.23
CA VAL A 98 9.41 -0.96 -0.69
C VAL A 98 9.91 0.11 -1.67
N SER A 99 9.06 0.51 -2.60
CA SER A 99 9.43 1.45 -3.65
C SER A 99 9.42 2.90 -3.17
N ALA A 100 8.60 3.23 -2.18
CA ALA A 100 8.52 4.58 -1.64
C ALA A 100 7.87 4.56 -0.26
N TYR A 101 8.14 5.62 0.51
CA TYR A 101 7.49 5.88 1.79
C TYR A 101 6.92 7.30 1.74
N LEU A 102 5.60 7.43 1.90
CA LEU A 102 4.92 8.71 1.89
C LEU A 102 4.19 8.91 3.21
N HIS A 103 4.39 10.08 3.82
CA HIS A 103 3.60 10.46 4.99
C HIS A 103 2.22 10.94 4.52
N LYS A 104 1.16 10.62 5.27
CA LYS A 104 -0.22 10.97 4.88
C LYS A 104 -0.46 12.48 4.81
N THR A 105 0.41 13.28 5.40
CA THR A 105 0.33 14.75 5.30
C THR A 105 1.12 15.31 4.12
N SER A 106 1.80 14.46 3.35
CA SER A 106 2.55 14.91 2.17
C SER A 106 1.60 15.43 1.09
N LYS A 107 2.07 16.40 0.31
CA LYS A 107 1.33 16.87 -0.87
C LYS A 107 1.46 15.84 -1.98
N LEU A 108 0.37 15.56 -2.62
CA LEU A 108 0.32 14.64 -3.75
C LEU A 108 0.54 15.35 -5.08
#